data_bc11deb4fa572aa497fe83d207233091
#
_entry.id   bc11deb4fa572aa497fe83d207233091
#
_cell.length_a   1.000
_cell.length_b   1.000
_cell.length_c   1.000
_cell.angle_alpha   90.00
_cell.angle_beta   90.00
_cell.angle_gamma   90.00
#
_symmetry.space_group_name_H-M   'P 1'
#
loop_
_entity.id
_entity.type
_entity.pdbx_description
1 polymer ?
#
loop_
_entity_poly.entity_id
_entity_poly.type
_entity_poly.pdbx_seq_one_letter_code
_entity_poly.pdbx_strand_id
1 'polypeptide(L)'
;MCTTKATIRMVLFTLISLVIVPSQLLILVFSKSSGAYILPQLWHKALCFVFGIKIKYIGKPHTDQQTIFVSNHLSYLDILVLGTTLRASYVAKKDVASWPVFGFLSKLQQTAFISRSHVDARKEKYALDTMIENKKSLIIFPEGTSTDGRIVIPFKSSLFSIALRKEQSNIMIQPVTLAMNRVNKHAVKTQDDHDLYAWHINMTTPLGEHLWRFARSKGAEIYIYFHAPVDSNEYSDRKILAKVCHEAVSNGLTNHNKTTKE
;
A
#
# COMPACT_ATOMS: atom_id res chain seq x y z
N MET A 1 6.17 -26.88 -1.82
CA MET A 1 6.85 -25.57 -1.77
C MET A 1 8.35 -25.76 -1.57
N CYS A 2 9.21 -25.06 -2.30
CA CYS A 2 10.66 -25.34 -2.35
C CYS A 2 11.44 -24.41 -1.41
N THR A 3 12.14 -24.98 -0.43
CA THR A 3 12.97 -24.24 0.56
C THR A 3 14.13 -23.52 -0.12
N THR A 4 14.82 -24.19 -1.07
CA THR A 4 15.91 -23.58 -1.86
C THR A 4 15.47 -22.30 -2.55
N LYS A 5 14.25 -22.29 -3.11
CA LYS A 5 13.69 -21.11 -3.75
C LYS A 5 13.49 -19.95 -2.75
N ALA A 6 12.99 -20.22 -1.56
CA ALA A 6 12.83 -19.21 -0.52
C ALA A 6 14.20 -18.64 -0.11
N THR A 7 15.19 -19.51 0.12
CA THR A 7 16.55 -19.08 0.47
C THR A 7 17.12 -18.15 -0.62
N ILE A 8 17.04 -18.54 -1.89
CA ILE A 8 17.52 -17.72 -3.01
C ILE A 8 16.80 -16.35 -3.01
N ARG A 9 15.48 -16.32 -2.84
CA ARG A 9 14.71 -15.07 -2.80
C ARG A 9 15.10 -14.17 -1.63
N MET A 10 15.32 -14.76 -0.46
CA MET A 10 15.76 -13.98 0.71
C MET A 10 17.19 -13.45 0.54
N VAL A 11 18.08 -14.22 -0.06
CA VAL A 11 19.43 -13.74 -0.43
C VAL A 11 19.33 -12.58 -1.43
N LEU A 12 18.54 -12.72 -2.49
CA LEU A 12 18.34 -11.66 -3.48
C LEU A 12 17.70 -10.40 -2.85
N PHE A 13 16.69 -10.57 -1.98
CA PHE A 13 16.12 -9.48 -1.19
C PHE A 13 17.20 -8.72 -0.42
N THR A 14 18.08 -9.45 0.27
CA THR A 14 19.18 -8.86 1.06
C THR A 14 20.18 -8.14 0.15
N LEU A 15 20.64 -8.77 -0.93
CA LEU A 15 21.63 -8.19 -1.86
C LEU A 15 21.09 -6.91 -2.54
N ILE A 16 19.85 -6.94 -3.02
CA ILE A 16 19.20 -5.75 -3.61
C ILE A 16 19.09 -4.64 -2.57
N SER A 17 18.70 -4.98 -1.34
CA SER A 17 18.56 -4.00 -0.26
C SER A 17 19.91 -3.42 0.17
N LEU A 18 21.00 -4.20 0.19
CA LEU A 18 22.36 -3.73 0.50
C LEU A 18 22.86 -2.68 -0.50
N VAL A 19 22.38 -2.70 -1.73
CA VAL A 19 22.71 -1.68 -2.74
C VAL A 19 21.78 -0.47 -2.65
N ILE A 20 20.47 -0.72 -2.61
CA ILE A 20 19.45 0.35 -2.70
C ILE A 20 19.37 1.17 -1.41
N VAL A 21 19.49 0.53 -0.23
CA VAL A 21 19.31 1.20 1.06
C VAL A 21 20.36 2.28 1.32
N PRO A 22 21.68 2.02 1.17
CA PRO A 22 22.69 3.08 1.35
C PRO A 22 22.52 4.22 0.34
N SER A 23 22.22 3.87 -0.92
CA SER A 23 21.98 4.87 -1.98
C SER A 23 20.77 5.75 -1.67
N GLN A 24 19.69 5.17 -1.15
CA GLN A 24 18.50 5.91 -0.74
C GLN A 24 18.78 6.81 0.48
N LEU A 25 19.53 6.33 1.45
CA LEU A 25 19.96 7.15 2.59
C LEU A 25 20.71 8.39 2.11
N LEU A 26 21.65 8.22 1.18
CA LEU A 26 22.40 9.33 0.61
C LEU A 26 21.49 10.32 -0.11
N ILE A 27 20.53 9.85 -0.94
CA ILE A 27 19.57 10.72 -1.60
C ILE A 27 18.75 11.52 -0.59
N LEU A 28 18.28 10.90 0.50
CA LEU A 28 17.43 11.55 1.49
C LEU A 28 18.16 12.62 2.32
N VAL A 29 19.50 12.62 2.34
CA VAL A 29 20.28 13.72 2.92
C VAL A 29 20.15 14.99 2.08
N PHE A 30 20.13 14.85 0.74
CA PHE A 30 20.11 15.98 -0.19
C PHE A 30 18.74 16.37 -0.68
N SER A 31 17.80 15.42 -0.78
CA SER A 31 16.48 15.69 -1.34
C SER A 31 15.41 14.76 -0.78
N LYS A 32 14.26 15.35 -0.49
CA LYS A 32 13.01 14.64 -0.14
C LYS A 32 11.90 14.87 -1.19
N SER A 33 12.27 15.32 -2.38
CA SER A 33 11.36 15.59 -3.50
C SER A 33 10.81 14.31 -4.14
N SER A 34 10.01 14.46 -5.21
CA SER A 34 9.47 13.34 -6.00
C SER A 34 10.55 12.41 -6.57
N GLY A 35 11.75 12.93 -6.86
CA GLY A 35 12.91 12.15 -7.29
C GLY A 35 13.39 11.13 -6.26
N ALA A 36 13.21 11.42 -4.96
CA ALA A 36 13.59 10.50 -3.88
C ALA A 36 12.75 9.21 -3.81
N TYR A 37 11.68 9.08 -4.61
CA TYR A 37 10.89 7.86 -4.72
C TYR A 37 11.36 6.92 -5.85
N ILE A 38 12.33 7.33 -6.68
CA ILE A 38 12.80 6.51 -7.82
C ILE A 38 13.45 5.21 -7.34
N LEU A 39 14.40 5.29 -6.40
CA LEU A 39 15.06 4.09 -5.88
C LEU A 39 14.09 3.15 -5.12
N PRO A 40 13.23 3.64 -4.21
CA PRO A 40 12.17 2.82 -3.64
C PRO A 40 11.29 2.14 -4.69
N GLN A 41 10.87 2.86 -5.74
CA GLN A 41 10.08 2.29 -6.82
C GLN A 41 10.81 1.15 -7.55
N LEU A 42 12.10 1.33 -7.84
CA LEU A 42 12.93 0.29 -8.46
C LEU A 42 13.10 -0.92 -7.54
N TRP A 43 13.28 -0.68 -6.24
CA TRP A 43 13.35 -1.73 -5.22
C TRP A 43 12.04 -2.53 -5.16
N HIS A 44 10.88 -1.87 -5.15
CA HIS A 44 9.58 -2.53 -5.19
C HIS A 44 9.41 -3.39 -6.44
N LYS A 45 9.78 -2.87 -7.63
CA LYS A 45 9.74 -3.63 -8.89
C LYS A 45 10.64 -4.86 -8.84
N ALA A 46 11.88 -4.69 -8.37
CA ALA A 46 12.84 -5.78 -8.24
C ALA A 46 12.32 -6.86 -7.27
N LEU A 47 11.77 -6.46 -6.12
CA LEU A 47 11.22 -7.43 -5.16
C LEU A 47 9.96 -8.11 -5.66
N CYS A 48 9.05 -7.41 -6.34
CA CYS A 48 7.90 -8.06 -6.99
C CYS A 48 8.37 -9.14 -7.98
N PHE A 49 9.39 -8.85 -8.77
CA PHE A 49 9.99 -9.83 -9.68
C PHE A 49 10.62 -11.02 -8.93
N VAL A 50 11.45 -10.76 -7.91
CA VAL A 50 12.10 -11.80 -7.09
C VAL A 50 11.07 -12.70 -6.42
N PHE A 51 10.03 -12.14 -5.81
CA PHE A 51 8.99 -12.91 -5.14
C PHE A 51 7.95 -13.52 -6.10
N GLY A 52 8.01 -13.19 -7.39
CA GLY A 52 7.10 -13.72 -8.42
C GLY A 52 5.70 -13.10 -8.34
N ILE A 53 5.62 -11.84 -7.90
CA ILE A 53 4.38 -11.08 -7.90
C ILE A 53 4.21 -10.46 -9.29
N LYS A 54 3.16 -10.86 -9.99
CA LYS A 54 2.75 -10.29 -11.27
C LYS A 54 1.65 -9.28 -11.02
N ILE A 55 1.76 -8.12 -11.65
CA ILE A 55 0.80 -7.04 -11.47
C ILE A 55 0.11 -6.75 -12.80
N LYS A 56 -1.21 -6.64 -12.76
CA LYS A 56 -2.05 -6.20 -13.87
C LYS A 56 -2.71 -4.87 -13.51
N TYR A 57 -2.60 -3.90 -14.39
CA TYR A 57 -3.14 -2.56 -14.19
C TYR A 57 -4.40 -2.38 -15.01
N ILE A 58 -5.46 -1.87 -14.38
CA ILE A 58 -6.71 -1.45 -15.01
C ILE A 58 -6.91 0.03 -14.65
N GLY A 59 -7.06 0.88 -15.66
CA GLY A 59 -6.99 2.34 -15.48
C GLY A 59 -5.55 2.85 -15.33
N LYS A 60 -5.41 4.10 -14.89
CA LYS A 60 -4.12 4.77 -14.73
C LYS A 60 -4.08 5.55 -13.42
N PRO A 61 -2.92 5.63 -12.74
CA PRO A 61 -2.78 6.51 -11.58
C PRO A 61 -2.88 7.97 -12.01
N HIS A 62 -3.59 8.77 -11.22
CA HIS A 62 -3.62 10.22 -11.36
C HIS A 62 -2.34 10.81 -10.79
N THR A 63 -1.49 11.38 -11.66
CA THR A 63 -0.15 11.89 -11.30
C THR A 63 0.07 13.36 -11.66
N ASP A 64 -0.93 14.00 -12.27
CA ASP A 64 -0.83 15.37 -12.81
C ASP A 64 -0.81 16.40 -11.67
N GLN A 65 -1.35 16.03 -10.52
CA GLN A 65 -1.34 16.85 -9.31
C GLN A 65 -1.25 15.96 -8.05
N GLN A 66 -1.13 16.61 -6.89
CA GLN A 66 -1.07 15.94 -5.61
C GLN A 66 -2.30 15.05 -5.39
N THR A 67 -2.07 13.78 -5.15
CA THR A 67 -3.14 12.77 -5.05
C THR A 67 -3.02 11.94 -3.78
N ILE A 68 -4.14 11.71 -3.12
CA ILE A 68 -4.26 10.72 -2.05
C ILE A 68 -4.88 9.45 -2.66
N PHE A 69 -4.07 8.41 -2.79
CA PHE A 69 -4.51 7.10 -3.23
C PHE A 69 -5.12 6.35 -2.05
N VAL A 70 -6.35 5.90 -2.21
CA VAL A 70 -7.16 5.28 -1.16
C VAL A 70 -7.42 3.84 -1.54
N SER A 71 -6.83 2.88 -0.82
CA SER A 71 -6.88 1.47 -1.20
C SER A 71 -7.43 0.57 -0.10
N ASN A 72 -8.03 -0.56 -0.48
CA ASN A 72 -8.19 -1.70 0.42
C ASN A 72 -6.82 -2.31 0.76
N HIS A 73 -6.75 -3.11 1.82
CA HIS A 73 -5.51 -3.63 2.37
C HIS A 73 -5.58 -5.13 2.67
N LEU A 74 -4.69 -5.90 2.04
CA LEU A 74 -4.63 -7.34 2.17
C LEU A 74 -3.39 -7.79 2.97
N SER A 75 -2.25 -7.12 2.73
CA SER A 75 -0.96 -7.61 3.22
C SER A 75 0.10 -6.50 3.26
N TYR A 76 1.17 -6.71 4.02
CA TYR A 76 2.39 -5.92 3.89
C TYR A 76 2.97 -5.98 2.45
N LEU A 77 2.62 -6.99 1.65
CA LEU A 77 3.02 -7.11 0.25
C LEU A 77 2.37 -6.04 -0.64
N ASP A 78 1.24 -5.44 -0.22
CA ASP A 78 0.59 -4.34 -0.94
C ASP A 78 1.51 -3.13 -1.06
N ILE A 79 2.41 -2.94 -0.09
CA ILE A 79 3.43 -1.90 -0.12
C ILE A 79 4.35 -2.10 -1.34
N LEU A 80 4.77 -3.35 -1.60
CA LEU A 80 5.58 -3.65 -2.78
C LEU A 80 4.77 -3.41 -4.06
N VAL A 81 3.53 -3.89 -4.08
CA VAL A 81 2.64 -3.87 -5.26
C VAL A 81 2.33 -2.43 -5.68
N LEU A 82 1.83 -1.60 -4.77
CA LEU A 82 1.50 -0.20 -5.05
C LEU A 82 2.75 0.64 -5.33
N GLY A 83 3.85 0.37 -4.60
CA GLY A 83 5.12 1.07 -4.79
C GLY A 83 5.80 0.81 -6.14
N THR A 84 5.37 -0.20 -6.93
CA THR A 84 5.88 -0.39 -8.29
C THR A 84 5.48 0.73 -9.24
N THR A 85 4.37 1.40 -8.98
CA THR A 85 3.81 2.43 -9.87
C THR A 85 3.60 3.79 -9.20
N LEU A 86 3.31 3.82 -7.90
CA LEU A 86 3.02 5.06 -7.18
C LEU A 86 4.28 5.63 -6.50
N ARG A 87 4.64 6.86 -6.86
CA ARG A 87 5.68 7.65 -6.18
C ARG A 87 5.04 8.49 -5.09
N ALA A 88 4.66 7.83 -4.00
CA ALA A 88 3.89 8.43 -2.92
C ALA A 88 4.37 7.90 -1.56
N SER A 89 4.11 8.66 -0.50
CA SER A 89 4.38 8.24 0.88
C SER A 89 3.23 7.42 1.44
N TYR A 90 3.56 6.33 2.12
CA TYR A 90 2.54 5.58 2.85
C TYR A 90 2.16 6.27 4.15
N VAL A 91 0.93 6.06 4.58
CA VAL A 91 0.48 6.40 5.93
C VAL A 91 0.31 5.10 6.70
N ALA A 92 1.09 4.91 7.75
CA ALA A 92 1.12 3.70 8.55
C ALA A 92 0.88 3.99 10.04
N LYS A 93 0.53 2.95 10.80
CA LYS A 93 0.45 3.06 12.26
C LYS A 93 1.85 3.28 12.87
N LYS A 94 1.91 4.05 13.96
CA LYS A 94 3.16 4.37 14.68
C LYS A 94 3.93 3.12 15.10
N ASP A 95 3.22 2.06 15.48
CA ASP A 95 3.83 0.80 15.92
C ASP A 95 4.71 0.16 14.83
N VAL A 96 4.35 0.36 13.55
CA VAL A 96 5.14 -0.14 12.40
C VAL A 96 6.53 0.46 12.37
N ALA A 97 6.71 1.70 12.87
CA ALA A 97 8.03 2.35 12.91
C ALA A 97 9.05 1.62 13.79
N SER A 98 8.57 0.80 14.75
CA SER A 98 9.41 0.00 15.66
C SER A 98 9.66 -1.43 15.15
N TRP A 99 9.02 -1.85 14.05
CA TRP A 99 9.22 -3.20 13.55
C TRP A 99 10.65 -3.38 13.01
N PRO A 100 11.32 -4.49 13.39
CA PRO A 100 12.64 -4.79 12.86
C PRO A 100 12.61 -4.79 11.32
N VAL A 101 13.64 -4.23 10.68
CA VAL A 101 13.79 -4.12 9.22
C VAL A 101 12.68 -3.29 8.56
N PHE A 102 11.41 -3.66 8.70
CA PHE A 102 10.28 -3.01 8.03
C PHE A 102 10.05 -1.57 8.50
N GLY A 103 10.22 -1.27 9.78
CA GLY A 103 10.14 0.09 10.30
C GLY A 103 11.22 1.00 9.72
N PHE A 104 12.45 0.46 9.57
CA PHE A 104 13.53 1.20 8.93
C PHE A 104 13.27 1.43 7.43
N LEU A 105 12.87 0.40 6.68
CA LEU A 105 12.54 0.51 5.27
C LEU A 105 11.37 1.48 5.03
N SER A 106 10.36 1.48 5.92
CA SER A 106 9.25 2.44 5.85
C SER A 106 9.71 3.88 6.01
N LYS A 107 10.70 4.16 6.87
CA LYS A 107 11.29 5.51 7.00
C LYS A 107 12.00 5.94 5.72
N LEU A 108 12.68 5.02 5.03
CA LEU A 108 13.31 5.29 3.73
C LEU A 108 12.31 5.59 2.62
N GLN A 109 11.11 5.02 2.72
CA GLN A 109 9.95 5.33 1.85
C GLN A 109 9.26 6.64 2.22
N GLN A 110 9.78 7.37 3.20
CA GLN A 110 9.18 8.61 3.73
C GLN A 110 7.75 8.40 4.25
N THR A 111 7.48 7.26 4.89
CA THR A 111 6.18 6.92 5.46
C THR A 111 5.81 7.88 6.58
N ALA A 112 4.57 8.37 6.58
CA ALA A 112 3.98 9.09 7.71
C ALA A 112 3.46 8.08 8.74
N PHE A 113 3.90 8.20 9.98
CA PHE A 113 3.43 7.35 11.06
C PHE A 113 2.40 8.08 11.91
N ILE A 114 1.21 7.47 12.03
CA ILE A 114 0.09 8.00 12.82
C ILE A 114 -0.23 7.08 14.00
N SER A 115 -0.54 7.66 15.17
CA SER A 115 -0.97 6.97 16.38
C SER A 115 -2.51 6.97 16.49
N ARG A 116 -3.03 6.13 17.34
CA ARG A 116 -4.44 6.17 17.73
C ARG A 116 -4.68 7.00 19.01
N SER A 117 -3.61 7.49 19.62
CA SER A 117 -3.66 8.22 20.89
C SER A 117 -4.04 9.68 20.66
N HIS A 118 -5.04 10.17 21.39
CA HIS A 118 -5.40 11.59 21.40
C HIS A 118 -4.25 12.52 21.85
N VAL A 119 -3.32 11.99 22.65
CA VAL A 119 -2.14 12.75 23.15
C VAL A 119 -1.16 13.07 22.02
N ASP A 120 -0.98 12.14 21.07
CA ASP A 120 -0.07 12.31 19.93
C ASP A 120 -0.75 12.95 18.70
N ALA A 121 -2.07 13.15 18.73
CA ALA A 121 -2.87 13.61 17.58
C ALA A 121 -2.37 14.95 16.97
N ARG A 122 -1.79 15.84 17.77
CA ARG A 122 -1.21 17.10 17.26
C ARG A 122 0.07 16.87 16.44
N LYS A 123 0.97 16.00 16.93
CA LYS A 123 2.25 15.70 16.24
C LYS A 123 1.99 14.98 14.91
N GLU A 124 0.98 14.13 14.88
CA GLU A 124 0.58 13.34 13.72
C GLU A 124 -0.10 14.19 12.68
N LYS A 125 -1.01 15.05 13.13
CA LYS A 125 -1.60 16.07 12.28
C LYS A 125 -0.49 16.88 11.60
N TYR A 126 0.52 17.32 12.35
CA TYR A 126 1.65 18.07 11.84
C TYR A 126 2.48 17.29 10.82
N ALA A 127 2.74 16.00 11.06
CA ALA A 127 3.49 15.16 10.12
C ALA A 127 2.76 14.99 8.78
N LEU A 128 1.46 14.76 8.81
CA LEU A 128 0.64 14.67 7.61
C LEU A 128 0.51 16.02 6.91
N ASP A 129 0.32 17.12 7.66
CA ASP A 129 0.25 18.46 7.12
C ASP A 129 1.54 18.83 6.38
N THR A 130 2.69 18.57 7.01
CA THR A 130 4.00 18.80 6.38
C THR A 130 4.15 18.02 5.07
N MET A 131 3.63 16.81 4.97
CA MET A 131 3.68 16.05 3.71
C MET A 131 2.81 16.67 2.63
N ILE A 132 1.62 17.11 2.99
CA ILE A 132 0.70 17.77 2.06
C ILE A 132 1.27 19.13 1.60
N GLU A 133 1.78 19.94 2.52
CA GLU A 133 2.44 21.23 2.21
C GLU A 133 3.63 21.05 1.27
N ASN A 134 4.39 19.96 1.44
CA ASN A 134 5.48 19.57 0.54
C ASN A 134 4.99 18.92 -0.76
N LYS A 135 3.70 19.02 -1.07
CA LYS A 135 3.06 18.49 -2.29
C LYS A 135 3.32 16.98 -2.52
N LYS A 136 3.48 16.22 -1.46
CA LYS A 136 3.64 14.76 -1.56
C LYS A 136 2.30 14.08 -1.75
N SER A 137 2.21 13.21 -2.72
CA SER A 137 1.10 12.26 -2.82
C SER A 137 1.18 11.22 -1.71
N LEU A 138 0.04 10.72 -1.27
CA LEU A 138 -0.07 9.76 -0.17
C LEU A 138 -0.77 8.49 -0.62
N ILE A 139 -0.43 7.37 0.02
CA ILE A 139 -1.17 6.11 -0.07
C ILE A 139 -1.71 5.80 1.31
N ILE A 140 -3.02 5.67 1.42
CA ILE A 140 -3.70 5.35 2.67
C ILE A 140 -4.53 4.08 2.53
N PHE A 141 -4.60 3.31 3.61
CA PHE A 141 -5.45 2.15 3.76
C PHE A 141 -6.53 2.45 4.83
N PRO A 142 -7.67 3.03 4.43
CA PRO A 142 -8.64 3.57 5.40
C PRO A 142 -9.39 2.48 6.17
N GLU A 143 -9.28 1.23 5.78
CA GLU A 143 -9.73 0.09 6.57
C GLU A 143 -9.04 0.07 7.95
N GLY A 144 -7.82 0.60 8.03
CA GLY A 144 -7.02 0.68 9.25
C GLY A 144 -6.55 -0.69 9.76
N THR A 145 -6.75 -1.74 8.99
CA THR A 145 -6.21 -3.09 9.17
C THR A 145 -6.21 -3.80 7.83
N SER A 146 -5.44 -4.88 7.71
CA SER A 146 -5.52 -5.77 6.56
C SER A 146 -6.62 -6.82 6.74
N THR A 147 -7.20 -7.26 5.61
CA THR A 147 -8.24 -8.29 5.50
C THR A 147 -7.75 -9.45 4.64
N ASP A 148 -8.53 -10.52 4.54
CA ASP A 148 -8.24 -11.64 3.64
C ASP A 148 -8.50 -11.31 2.16
N GLY A 149 -9.00 -10.11 1.85
CA GLY A 149 -9.23 -9.63 0.50
C GLY A 149 -10.51 -10.14 -0.17
N ARG A 150 -11.43 -10.75 0.59
CA ARG A 150 -12.75 -11.17 0.08
C ARG A 150 -13.74 -10.04 0.02
N ILE A 151 -13.64 -9.14 0.98
CA ILE A 151 -14.50 -7.95 1.12
C ILE A 151 -13.63 -6.73 1.46
N VAL A 152 -14.17 -5.56 1.19
CA VAL A 152 -13.63 -4.28 1.67
C VAL A 152 -14.44 -3.86 2.89
N ILE A 153 -13.79 -3.72 4.04
CA ILE A 153 -14.46 -3.26 5.25
C ILE A 153 -14.63 -1.72 5.24
N PRO A 154 -15.57 -1.18 6.01
CA PRO A 154 -15.88 0.26 5.97
C PRO A 154 -14.65 1.16 6.22
N PHE A 155 -14.52 2.19 5.41
CA PHE A 155 -13.43 3.14 5.49
C PHE A 155 -13.58 4.10 6.69
N LYS A 156 -12.50 4.29 7.43
CA LYS A 156 -12.41 5.24 8.55
C LYS A 156 -12.37 6.67 8.03
N SER A 157 -13.47 7.40 8.15
CA SER A 157 -13.63 8.76 7.63
C SER A 157 -12.62 9.76 8.22
N SER A 158 -12.04 9.48 9.40
CA SER A 158 -11.02 10.35 10.03
C SER A 158 -9.80 10.59 9.15
N LEU A 159 -9.41 9.61 8.32
CA LEU A 159 -8.27 9.73 7.41
C LEU A 159 -8.54 10.66 6.23
N PHE A 160 -9.82 10.90 5.91
CA PHE A 160 -10.21 11.81 4.83
C PHE A 160 -10.22 13.28 5.24
N SER A 161 -10.13 13.57 6.54
CA SER A 161 -10.05 14.95 7.03
C SER A 161 -8.84 15.71 6.50
N ILE A 162 -7.77 15.00 6.12
CA ILE A 162 -6.57 15.62 5.54
C ILE A 162 -6.83 16.25 4.17
N ALA A 163 -7.76 15.66 3.38
CA ALA A 163 -8.10 16.15 2.04
C ALA A 163 -9.09 17.31 2.04
N LEU A 164 -9.83 17.51 3.15
CA LEU A 164 -10.91 18.52 3.22
C LEU A 164 -10.48 19.82 3.92
N ARG A 165 -9.19 20.10 4.01
CA ARG A 165 -8.71 21.32 4.65
C ARG A 165 -8.79 22.48 3.68
N LYS A 166 -9.47 23.57 4.09
CA LYS A 166 -9.70 24.77 3.27
C LYS A 166 -8.42 25.47 2.75
N GLU A 167 -7.30 25.24 3.43
CA GLU A 167 -6.00 25.82 3.09
C GLU A 167 -5.27 25.04 2.00
N GLN A 168 -5.79 23.90 1.60
CA GLN A 168 -5.16 22.96 0.66
C GLN A 168 -6.10 22.70 -0.52
N SER A 169 -6.27 23.72 -1.37
CA SER A 169 -6.99 23.59 -2.63
C SER A 169 -6.24 22.66 -3.59
N ASN A 170 -7.00 21.78 -4.28
CA ASN A 170 -6.57 20.91 -5.38
C ASN A 170 -5.89 19.57 -4.98
N ILE A 171 -6.33 18.92 -3.91
CA ILE A 171 -5.96 17.52 -3.66
C ILE A 171 -6.99 16.61 -4.33
N MET A 172 -6.51 15.76 -5.23
CA MET A 172 -7.32 14.69 -5.78
C MET A 172 -7.28 13.46 -4.88
N ILE A 173 -8.38 12.73 -4.83
CA ILE A 173 -8.44 11.43 -4.18
C ILE A 173 -8.70 10.39 -5.24
N GLN A 174 -7.85 9.39 -5.33
CA GLN A 174 -8.07 8.30 -6.27
C GLN A 174 -8.31 6.99 -5.52
N PRO A 175 -9.54 6.43 -5.60
CA PRO A 175 -9.81 5.09 -5.11
C PRO A 175 -9.03 4.06 -5.92
N VAL A 176 -8.45 3.07 -5.22
CA VAL A 176 -7.65 2.00 -5.81
C VAL A 176 -8.11 0.66 -5.25
N THR A 177 -8.44 -0.30 -6.11
CA THR A 177 -8.76 -1.65 -5.67
C THR A 177 -7.57 -2.57 -5.92
N LEU A 178 -7.16 -3.28 -4.87
CA LEU A 178 -6.27 -4.43 -4.97
C LEU A 178 -7.11 -5.71 -4.95
N ALA A 179 -6.92 -6.56 -5.94
CA ALA A 179 -7.62 -7.83 -6.04
C ALA A 179 -6.64 -8.97 -6.35
N MET A 180 -6.76 -10.07 -5.61
CA MET A 180 -5.99 -11.29 -5.87
C MET A 180 -6.65 -12.09 -6.98
N ASN A 181 -5.93 -12.35 -8.06
CA ASN A 181 -6.42 -13.18 -9.15
C ASN A 181 -5.90 -14.62 -9.05
N ARG A 182 -4.59 -14.77 -8.83
CA ARG A 182 -3.95 -16.08 -8.74
C ARG A 182 -2.91 -16.12 -7.64
N VAL A 183 -2.77 -17.28 -7.01
CA VAL A 183 -1.63 -17.63 -6.16
C VAL A 183 -1.10 -19.00 -6.58
N ASN A 184 0.19 -19.24 -6.47
CA ASN A 184 0.81 -20.49 -6.93
C ASN A 184 0.45 -20.88 -8.40
N LYS A 185 0.10 -19.91 -9.24
CA LYS A 185 -0.32 -20.05 -10.63
C LYS A 185 -1.75 -20.62 -10.84
N HIS A 186 -2.54 -20.82 -9.79
CA HIS A 186 -3.97 -21.18 -9.89
C HIS A 186 -4.87 -20.08 -9.36
N ALA A 187 -6.14 -20.10 -9.75
CA ALA A 187 -7.12 -19.12 -9.27
C ALA A 187 -7.30 -19.21 -7.75
N VAL A 188 -7.52 -18.09 -7.11
CA VAL A 188 -7.78 -18.00 -5.67
C VAL A 188 -9.18 -18.56 -5.38
N LYS A 189 -9.28 -19.63 -4.59
CA LYS A 189 -10.55 -20.32 -4.28
C LYS A 189 -10.73 -20.61 -2.80
N THR A 190 -9.67 -20.99 -2.11
CA THR A 190 -9.71 -21.44 -0.72
C THR A 190 -9.22 -20.36 0.24
N GLN A 191 -9.45 -20.54 1.54
CA GLN A 191 -8.85 -19.67 2.57
C GLN A 191 -7.33 -19.74 2.53
N ASP A 192 -6.76 -20.92 2.33
CA ASP A 192 -5.29 -21.10 2.22
C ASP A 192 -4.70 -20.34 1.02
N ASP A 193 -5.47 -20.18 -0.07
CA ASP A 193 -5.05 -19.35 -1.20
C ASP A 193 -5.02 -17.87 -0.82
N HIS A 194 -6.06 -17.39 -0.12
CA HIS A 194 -6.09 -16.03 0.41
C HIS A 194 -4.93 -15.80 1.37
N ASP A 195 -4.75 -16.69 2.36
CA ASP A 195 -3.75 -16.59 3.41
C ASP A 195 -2.30 -16.79 2.91
N LEU A 196 -2.12 -17.15 1.66
CA LEU A 196 -0.79 -17.21 1.06
C LEU A 196 -0.25 -15.83 0.71
N TYR A 197 -1.10 -14.90 0.26
CA TYR A 197 -0.74 -13.52 -0.03
C TYR A 197 -1.16 -12.57 1.08
N ALA A 198 -2.41 -12.67 1.53
CA ALA A 198 -2.95 -11.83 2.59
C ALA A 198 -2.30 -12.17 3.94
N TRP A 199 -1.94 -11.12 4.67
CA TRP A 199 -1.54 -11.22 6.07
C TRP A 199 -2.38 -10.24 6.87
N HIS A 200 -3.34 -10.76 7.63
CA HIS A 200 -4.44 -10.00 8.18
C HIS A 200 -4.66 -10.25 9.68
N ILE A 201 -5.48 -9.40 10.29
CA ILE A 201 -5.64 -9.33 11.76
C ILE A 201 -6.10 -10.66 12.40
N ASN A 202 -6.80 -11.51 11.65
CA ASN A 202 -7.30 -12.78 12.16
C ASN A 202 -6.26 -13.92 12.05
N MET A 203 -5.09 -13.65 11.47
CA MET A 203 -4.02 -14.64 11.39
C MET A 203 -3.17 -14.65 12.65
N THR A 204 -2.86 -15.86 13.12
CA THR A 204 -1.91 -16.08 14.24
C THR A 204 -0.47 -16.25 13.75
N THR A 205 -0.28 -16.45 12.44
CA THR A 205 1.03 -16.64 11.81
C THR A 205 1.88 -15.38 11.95
N PRO A 206 3.09 -15.44 12.53
CA PRO A 206 4.00 -14.31 12.59
C PRO A 206 4.42 -13.84 11.18
N LEU A 207 4.67 -12.53 11.03
CA LEU A 207 5.03 -11.93 9.75
C LEU A 207 6.23 -12.62 9.07
N GLY A 208 7.27 -12.94 9.82
CA GLY A 208 8.47 -13.62 9.28
C GLY A 208 8.17 -15.01 8.73
N GLU A 209 7.31 -15.77 9.41
CA GLU A 209 6.86 -17.09 8.96
C GLU A 209 5.98 -16.96 7.71
N HIS A 210 5.06 -16.00 7.67
CA HIS A 210 4.24 -15.72 6.50
C HIS A 210 5.11 -15.33 5.29
N LEU A 211 6.09 -14.44 5.48
CA LEU A 211 7.02 -14.04 4.43
C LEU A 211 7.82 -15.26 3.89
N TRP A 212 8.28 -16.13 4.79
CA TRP A 212 8.97 -17.35 4.40
C TRP A 212 8.05 -18.31 3.62
N ARG A 213 6.80 -18.49 4.08
CA ARG A 213 5.77 -19.27 3.37
C ARG A 213 5.52 -18.71 1.97
N PHE A 214 5.35 -17.39 1.84
CA PHE A 214 5.19 -16.72 0.55
C PHE A 214 6.44 -16.87 -0.33
N ALA A 215 7.63 -16.72 0.23
CA ALA A 215 8.90 -16.90 -0.50
C ALA A 215 9.07 -18.32 -1.08
N ARG A 216 8.51 -19.35 -0.45
CA ARG A 216 8.49 -20.74 -0.95
C ARG A 216 7.48 -20.96 -2.07
N SER A 217 6.52 -20.08 -2.26
CA SER A 217 5.42 -20.19 -3.22
C SER A 217 5.87 -19.97 -4.67
N LYS A 218 4.96 -20.09 -5.63
CA LYS A 218 5.19 -19.68 -7.02
C LYS A 218 4.87 -18.20 -7.27
N GLY A 219 4.49 -17.46 -6.22
CA GLY A 219 4.11 -16.05 -6.25
C GLY A 219 2.61 -15.85 -6.40
N ALA A 220 2.23 -14.62 -6.73
CA ALA A 220 0.83 -14.20 -6.86
C ALA A 220 0.64 -13.33 -8.12
N GLU A 221 -0.60 -13.24 -8.58
CA GLU A 221 -1.02 -12.28 -9.60
C GLU A 221 -2.07 -11.36 -8.98
N ILE A 222 -1.75 -10.07 -8.97
CA ILE A 222 -2.55 -9.02 -8.33
C ILE A 222 -3.02 -8.04 -9.40
N TYR A 223 -4.29 -7.69 -9.36
CA TYR A 223 -4.86 -6.62 -10.17
C TYR A 223 -4.92 -5.34 -9.35
N ILE A 224 -4.50 -4.24 -9.96
CA ILE A 224 -4.65 -2.88 -9.43
C ILE A 224 -5.64 -2.16 -10.32
N TYR A 225 -6.79 -1.78 -9.76
CA TYR A 225 -7.79 -0.97 -10.43
C TYR A 225 -7.65 0.47 -9.95
N PHE A 226 -7.29 1.36 -10.85
CA PHE A 226 -7.32 2.81 -10.62
C PHE A 226 -8.68 3.33 -11.06
N HIS A 227 -9.52 3.68 -10.10
CA HIS A 227 -10.84 4.27 -10.38
C HIS A 227 -10.72 5.75 -10.77
N ALA A 228 -11.82 6.36 -11.22
CA ALA A 228 -11.87 7.78 -11.52
C ALA A 228 -11.44 8.59 -10.27
N PRO A 229 -10.54 9.57 -10.43
CA PRO A 229 -10.17 10.46 -9.34
C PRO A 229 -11.36 11.35 -8.96
N VAL A 230 -11.44 11.68 -7.67
CA VAL A 230 -12.48 12.51 -7.05
C VAL A 230 -11.84 13.81 -6.58
N ASP A 231 -12.39 14.95 -6.96
CA ASP A 231 -11.95 16.23 -6.43
C ASP A 231 -12.44 16.41 -4.99
N SER A 232 -11.50 16.60 -4.05
CA SER A 232 -11.86 16.80 -2.64
C SER A 232 -12.66 18.08 -2.41
N ASN A 233 -12.55 19.09 -3.28
CA ASN A 233 -13.29 20.35 -3.16
C ASN A 233 -14.80 20.20 -3.40
N GLU A 234 -15.23 19.13 -4.08
CA GLU A 234 -16.65 18.85 -4.29
C GLU A 234 -17.35 18.33 -3.00
N TYR A 235 -16.60 18.11 -1.93
CA TYR A 235 -17.09 17.52 -0.70
C TYR A 235 -16.80 18.41 0.51
N SER A 236 -17.81 18.60 1.34
CA SER A 236 -17.69 19.27 2.66
C SER A 236 -17.67 18.30 3.82
N ASP A 237 -18.14 17.07 3.62
CA ASP A 237 -18.24 16.03 4.67
C ASP A 237 -17.31 14.84 4.35
N ARG A 238 -16.35 14.62 5.26
CA ARG A 238 -15.42 13.49 5.20
C ARG A 238 -16.11 12.11 5.22
N LYS A 239 -17.31 11.99 5.79
CA LYS A 239 -18.05 10.71 5.84
C LYS A 239 -18.61 10.38 4.47
N ILE A 240 -19.14 11.38 3.76
CA ILE A 240 -19.66 11.22 2.40
C ILE A 240 -18.48 10.85 1.47
N LEU A 241 -17.37 11.57 1.55
CA LEU A 241 -16.19 11.31 0.74
C LEU A 241 -15.63 9.89 1.01
N ALA A 242 -15.54 9.48 2.28
CA ALA A 242 -15.10 8.13 2.64
C ALA A 242 -16.05 7.05 2.09
N LYS A 243 -17.37 7.30 2.10
CA LYS A 243 -18.37 6.39 1.56
C LYS A 243 -18.23 6.24 0.05
N VAL A 244 -18.11 7.33 -0.69
CA VAL A 244 -17.89 7.32 -2.16
C VAL A 244 -16.65 6.52 -2.53
N CYS A 245 -15.52 6.75 -1.85
CA CYS A 245 -14.29 6.01 -2.09
C CYS A 245 -14.43 4.52 -1.72
N HIS A 246 -15.09 4.21 -0.60
CA HIS A 246 -15.35 2.83 -0.20
C HIS A 246 -16.20 2.08 -1.23
N GLU A 247 -17.27 2.70 -1.73
CA GLU A 247 -18.14 2.12 -2.75
C GLU A 247 -17.39 1.84 -4.05
N ALA A 248 -16.55 2.77 -4.50
CA ALA A 248 -15.73 2.59 -5.69
C ALA A 248 -14.77 1.39 -5.53
N VAL A 249 -14.06 1.29 -4.41
CA VAL A 249 -13.12 0.21 -4.12
C VAL A 249 -13.85 -1.14 -3.95
N SER A 250 -14.96 -1.15 -3.23
CA SER A 250 -15.75 -2.35 -2.97
C SER A 250 -16.39 -2.90 -4.25
N ASN A 251 -16.92 -2.02 -5.11
CA ASN A 251 -17.47 -2.40 -6.41
C ASN A 251 -16.38 -2.95 -7.33
N GLY A 252 -15.17 -2.34 -7.32
CA GLY A 252 -14.02 -2.84 -8.06
C GLY A 252 -13.66 -4.27 -7.68
N LEU A 253 -13.61 -4.58 -6.39
CA LEU A 253 -13.34 -5.93 -5.89
C LEU A 253 -14.47 -6.91 -6.26
N THR A 254 -15.73 -6.49 -6.09
CA THR A 254 -16.89 -7.32 -6.42
C THR A 254 -16.93 -7.68 -7.90
N ASN A 255 -16.66 -6.72 -8.78
CA ASN A 255 -16.64 -6.95 -10.22
C ASN A 255 -15.48 -7.87 -10.63
N HIS A 256 -14.28 -7.68 -10.05
CA HIS A 256 -13.16 -8.60 -10.26
C HIS A 256 -13.54 -10.05 -9.89
N ASN A 257 -14.14 -10.24 -8.71
CA ASN A 257 -14.51 -11.56 -8.21
C ASN A 257 -15.61 -12.24 -9.04
N LYS A 258 -16.48 -11.49 -9.72
CA LYS A 258 -17.46 -12.04 -10.67
C LYS A 258 -16.79 -12.51 -11.94
N THR A 259 -15.94 -11.67 -12.56
CA THR A 259 -15.24 -11.97 -13.82
C THR A 259 -14.28 -13.16 -13.71
N THR A 260 -13.74 -13.45 -12.54
CA THR A 260 -12.78 -14.55 -12.31
C THR A 260 -13.47 -15.88 -11.98
N LYS A 261 -14.78 -15.90 -11.80
CA LYS A 261 -15.58 -17.13 -11.54
C LYS A 261 -16.19 -17.72 -12.81
N GLU A 262 -16.26 -16.95 -13.88
CA GLU A 262 -16.61 -17.38 -15.24
C GLU A 262 -15.37 -17.95 -15.96
#